data_96c5f5743b0a78fe68c090fc027d444c
#
_entry.id   96c5f5743b0a78fe68c090fc027d444c
#
_cell.length_a   1.000
_cell.length_b   1.000
_cell.length_c   1.000
_cell.angle_alpha   90.00
_cell.angle_beta   90.00
_cell.angle_gamma   90.00
#
_symmetry.space_group_name_H-M   'P 1'
#
loop_
_entity.id
_entity.type
_entity.pdbx_description
1 polymer ?
#
loop_
_entity_poly.entity_id
_entity_poly.type
_entity_poly.pdbx_seq_one_letter_code
_entity_poly.pdbx_strand_id
1 'polypeptide(L)'
;MFKEWKKFVKYNLGSLVLYEIIYKIILLLVMVTLTYQCLNLIIKFSKYSYITRNNIYAILKKPSSIFIIAVYLFIISAYFMVEIYAINNCFHYSAHGYKMGIFRLFSSSVKGFIKIFHPKNLVWLLHSLVMALLLSYPVLIDILRTIKLPKALRTFGKKYILGNDWVKFFCVLAVLVLCYCFIRCIFARSISIYEKKGFLESLKESFSLTRKRTRYVLGYGLIVNILLIVAYLLLYVVILLVCTLIIYFFVKRSLALTLFIVVNQRLKYYMYLVIMSVSILCNYSIINLLYFRFKKEDGLEDVFIPTRNVKLPGKRYRLGFYSVLVLGILMSGYYFANIIYNGANTAISALSSVQICAHRGSSVRAPENTLEAVKLAIDEMADYVEIDVQLTKDGEVVLMHDSSLERTTGEKKNVWDLTFEEIQMLDAGSWHSEEYIGTTIPTLEEVLKICKGEIIVNIEIKGDKHNEGIEEKVVELIEKYDLENQCVVTSMSYSSLKKVKEINEKIKTGYITAMLYGNIYDRKYVDFLSLKSVFVTETTVQNAHSKGKEVYVWTVNSELELERMKNLGVDNIITDDPILARKVINKTKYNEGYFGLLNRIFAEE
;
A
#
# COMPACT_ATOMS: atom_id res chain seq x y z
N MET A 1 -42.55 -3.15 -12.39
CA MET A 1 -41.31 -3.50 -11.76
C MET A 1 -40.95 -2.71 -10.50
N PHE A 2 -40.92 -1.36 -10.47
CA PHE A 2 -40.61 -0.60 -9.25
C PHE A 2 -41.57 -0.87 -8.09
N LYS A 3 -42.90 -0.94 -8.37
CA LYS A 3 -43.90 -1.33 -7.36
C LYS A 3 -43.68 -2.75 -6.83
N GLU A 4 -43.33 -3.69 -7.71
CA GLU A 4 -43.00 -5.08 -7.34
C GLU A 4 -41.75 -5.14 -6.50
N TRP A 5 -40.67 -4.44 -6.92
CA TRP A 5 -39.43 -4.34 -6.18
C TRP A 5 -39.65 -3.74 -4.78
N LYS A 6 -40.39 -2.65 -4.67
CA LYS A 6 -40.72 -2.02 -3.37
C LYS A 6 -41.47 -3.01 -2.46
N LYS A 7 -42.43 -3.76 -2.98
CA LYS A 7 -43.14 -4.80 -2.23
C LYS A 7 -42.22 -5.93 -1.80
N PHE A 8 -41.34 -6.40 -2.70
CA PHE A 8 -40.36 -7.47 -2.49
C PHE A 8 -39.35 -7.13 -1.40
N VAL A 9 -38.75 -5.95 -1.46
CA VAL A 9 -37.74 -5.47 -0.49
C VAL A 9 -38.37 -5.13 0.86
N LYS A 10 -39.51 -4.43 0.86
CA LYS A 10 -40.18 -3.97 2.08
C LYS A 10 -40.53 -5.13 3.03
N TYR A 11 -40.74 -6.33 2.50
CA TYR A 11 -41.19 -7.48 3.29
C TYR A 11 -40.22 -7.84 4.43
N ASN A 12 -38.91 -7.80 4.18
CA ASN A 12 -37.86 -8.14 5.14
C ASN A 12 -36.82 -7.01 5.35
N LEU A 13 -37.14 -5.76 4.91
CA LEU A 13 -36.17 -4.66 4.90
C LEU A 13 -35.54 -4.39 6.27
N GLY A 14 -36.37 -4.32 7.33
CA GLY A 14 -35.87 -4.03 8.67
C GLY A 14 -34.86 -5.08 9.17
N SER A 15 -35.15 -6.36 8.94
CA SER A 15 -34.24 -7.45 9.32
C SER A 15 -32.96 -7.43 8.48
N LEU A 16 -33.03 -7.10 7.19
CA LEU A 16 -31.88 -6.99 6.30
C LEU A 16 -30.99 -5.81 6.68
N VAL A 17 -31.56 -4.63 6.89
CA VAL A 17 -30.77 -3.43 7.26
C VAL A 17 -30.08 -3.65 8.60
N LEU A 18 -30.79 -4.17 9.61
CA LEU A 18 -30.18 -4.42 10.92
C LEU A 18 -29.10 -5.51 10.83
N TYR A 19 -29.32 -6.56 10.04
CA TYR A 19 -28.31 -7.58 9.77
C TYR A 19 -27.06 -6.96 9.14
N GLU A 20 -27.20 -6.14 8.10
CA GLU A 20 -26.09 -5.49 7.42
C GLU A 20 -25.27 -4.57 8.34
N ILE A 21 -25.95 -3.76 9.16
CA ILE A 21 -25.26 -2.87 10.11
C ILE A 21 -24.39 -3.70 11.06
N ILE A 22 -24.97 -4.72 11.71
CA ILE A 22 -24.23 -5.56 12.66
C ILE A 22 -23.10 -6.32 11.92
N TYR A 23 -23.40 -6.87 10.73
CA TYR A 23 -22.44 -7.65 9.96
C TYR A 23 -21.25 -6.79 9.50
N LYS A 24 -21.49 -5.53 9.08
CA LYS A 24 -20.42 -4.60 8.69
C LYS A 24 -19.61 -4.07 9.87
N ILE A 25 -20.21 -3.91 11.04
CA ILE A 25 -19.45 -3.60 12.26
C ILE A 25 -18.49 -4.75 12.59
N ILE A 26 -18.97 -6.01 12.55
CA ILE A 26 -18.12 -7.19 12.75
C ILE A 26 -17.03 -7.25 11.66
N LEU A 27 -17.36 -6.97 10.40
CA LEU A 27 -16.39 -6.90 9.31
C LEU A 27 -15.30 -5.90 9.62
N LEU A 28 -15.65 -4.67 10.00
CA LEU A 28 -14.69 -3.61 10.28
C LEU A 28 -13.70 -4.06 11.35
N LEU A 29 -14.21 -4.58 12.48
CA LEU A 29 -13.38 -5.06 13.58
C LEU A 29 -12.43 -6.19 13.14
N VAL A 30 -12.95 -7.19 12.43
CA VAL A 30 -12.17 -8.34 11.97
C VAL A 30 -11.16 -7.94 10.91
N MET A 31 -11.55 -7.11 9.93
CA MET A 31 -10.69 -6.71 8.82
C MET A 31 -9.53 -5.83 9.25
N VAL A 32 -9.77 -4.88 10.16
CA VAL A 32 -8.69 -4.04 10.71
C VAL A 32 -7.64 -4.91 11.40
N THR A 33 -8.09 -5.82 12.27
CA THR A 33 -7.21 -6.74 13.01
C THR A 33 -6.45 -7.67 12.07
N LEU A 34 -7.14 -8.29 11.10
CA LEU A 34 -6.52 -9.21 10.14
C LEU A 34 -5.52 -8.51 9.22
N THR A 35 -5.83 -7.31 8.75
CA THR A 35 -4.90 -6.54 7.90
C THR A 35 -3.62 -6.25 8.66
N TYR A 36 -3.74 -5.78 9.91
CA TYR A 36 -2.59 -5.50 10.77
C TYR A 36 -1.75 -6.76 11.01
N GLN A 37 -2.39 -7.88 11.38
CA GLN A 37 -1.68 -9.14 11.60
C GLN A 37 -1.03 -9.68 10.32
N CYS A 38 -1.72 -9.58 9.18
CA CYS A 38 -1.21 -9.99 7.88
C CYS A 38 0.09 -9.23 7.53
N LEU A 39 0.09 -7.90 7.70
CA LEU A 39 1.26 -7.07 7.44
C LEU A 39 2.43 -7.41 8.38
N ASN A 40 2.16 -7.60 9.68
CA ASN A 40 3.19 -8.01 10.64
C ASN A 40 3.78 -9.39 10.32
N LEU A 41 2.93 -10.34 9.90
CA LEU A 41 3.40 -11.66 9.48
C LEU A 41 4.24 -11.59 8.20
N ILE A 42 3.84 -10.76 7.23
CA ILE A 42 4.61 -10.53 6.00
C ILE A 42 6.00 -9.98 6.36
N ILE A 43 6.09 -8.97 7.21
CA ILE A 43 7.36 -8.40 7.68
C ILE A 43 8.19 -9.49 8.37
N LYS A 44 7.61 -10.17 9.36
CA LYS A 44 8.31 -11.21 10.14
C LYS A 44 8.89 -12.33 9.28
N PHE A 45 8.10 -12.87 8.34
CA PHE A 45 8.53 -14.00 7.50
C PHE A 45 9.32 -13.56 6.25
N SER A 46 9.27 -12.29 5.88
CA SER A 46 10.07 -11.77 4.77
C SER A 46 11.51 -11.50 5.18
N LYS A 47 11.83 -11.53 6.49
CA LYS A 47 13.12 -11.13 7.06
C LYS A 47 13.47 -9.66 6.82
N TYR A 48 12.48 -8.82 6.55
CA TYR A 48 12.64 -7.38 6.43
C TYR A 48 12.14 -6.71 7.71
N SER A 49 12.81 -5.65 8.16
CA SER A 49 12.38 -4.90 9.34
C SER A 49 11.20 -3.98 9.04
N TYR A 50 11.10 -3.50 7.81
CA TYR A 50 10.06 -2.55 7.36
C TYR A 50 9.66 -2.80 5.90
N ILE A 51 8.47 -2.30 5.51
CA ILE A 51 8.02 -2.28 4.12
C ILE A 51 8.24 -0.87 3.56
N THR A 52 8.98 -0.74 2.48
CA THR A 52 9.24 0.51 1.76
C THR A 52 8.78 0.42 0.31
N ARG A 53 8.73 1.56 -0.41
CA ARG A 53 8.45 1.56 -1.85
C ARG A 53 9.45 0.73 -2.65
N ASN A 54 10.69 0.70 -2.22
CA ASN A 54 11.78 0.04 -2.94
C ASN A 54 11.76 -1.48 -2.74
N ASN A 55 11.39 -1.96 -1.54
CA ASN A 55 11.42 -3.39 -1.22
C ASN A 55 10.07 -4.10 -1.32
N ILE A 56 8.95 -3.38 -1.44
CA ILE A 56 7.62 -3.98 -1.46
C ILE A 56 7.47 -5.07 -2.52
N TYR A 57 8.07 -4.89 -3.70
CA TYR A 57 8.03 -5.90 -4.77
C TYR A 57 8.84 -7.13 -4.43
N ALA A 58 10.02 -6.96 -3.83
CA ALA A 58 10.85 -8.06 -3.36
C ALA A 58 10.13 -8.85 -2.27
N ILE A 59 9.50 -8.16 -1.32
CA ILE A 59 8.68 -8.75 -0.25
C ILE A 59 7.49 -9.52 -0.83
N LEU A 60 6.72 -8.91 -1.75
CA LEU A 60 5.55 -9.53 -2.35
C LEU A 60 5.87 -10.76 -3.21
N LYS A 61 7.08 -10.84 -3.77
CA LYS A 61 7.54 -12.02 -4.53
C LYS A 61 7.94 -13.21 -3.64
N LYS A 62 8.15 -13.02 -2.32
CA LYS A 62 8.52 -14.12 -1.42
C LYS A 62 7.37 -15.12 -1.28
N PRO A 63 7.64 -16.44 -1.32
CA PRO A 63 6.60 -17.46 -1.17
C PRO A 63 5.78 -17.31 0.12
N SER A 64 6.42 -16.93 1.23
CA SER A 64 5.74 -16.66 2.50
C SER A 64 4.72 -15.51 2.39
N SER A 65 5.08 -14.41 1.72
CA SER A 65 4.19 -13.27 1.51
C SER A 65 3.01 -13.64 0.63
N ILE A 66 3.26 -14.37 -0.47
CA ILE A 66 2.22 -14.88 -1.37
C ILE A 66 1.24 -15.76 -0.60
N PHE A 67 1.75 -16.68 0.23
CA PHE A 67 0.91 -17.56 1.05
C PHE A 67 0.06 -16.77 2.06
N ILE A 68 0.64 -15.81 2.78
CA ILE A 68 -0.10 -14.98 3.76
C ILE A 68 -1.18 -14.16 3.07
N ILE A 69 -0.87 -13.55 1.91
CA ILE A 69 -1.85 -12.80 1.10
C ILE A 69 -2.97 -13.73 0.60
N ALA A 70 -2.64 -14.93 0.15
CA ALA A 70 -3.64 -15.91 -0.30
C ALA A 70 -4.60 -16.30 0.83
N VAL A 71 -4.07 -16.53 2.05
CA VAL A 71 -4.88 -16.81 3.25
C VAL A 71 -5.77 -15.60 3.59
N TYR A 72 -5.22 -14.39 3.53
CA TYR A 72 -5.98 -13.16 3.75
C TYR A 72 -7.13 -12.99 2.76
N LEU A 73 -6.86 -13.16 1.46
CA LEU A 73 -7.88 -13.12 0.41
C LEU A 73 -8.93 -14.24 0.57
N PHE A 74 -8.52 -15.42 1.02
CA PHE A 74 -9.44 -16.52 1.33
C PHE A 74 -10.42 -16.12 2.44
N ILE A 75 -9.93 -15.52 3.54
CA ILE A 75 -10.76 -15.08 4.66
C ILE A 75 -11.76 -14.00 4.21
N ILE A 76 -11.30 -13.01 3.43
CA ILE A 76 -12.17 -11.98 2.84
C ILE A 76 -13.25 -12.62 1.95
N SER A 77 -12.85 -13.51 1.07
CA SER A 77 -13.76 -14.20 0.16
C SER A 77 -14.82 -15.01 0.91
N ALA A 78 -14.39 -15.69 1.98
CA ALA A 78 -15.27 -16.44 2.86
C ALA A 78 -16.30 -15.53 3.54
N TYR A 79 -15.85 -14.37 4.00
CA TYR A 79 -16.73 -13.38 4.61
C TYR A 79 -17.83 -12.95 3.62
N PHE A 80 -17.48 -12.50 2.43
CA PHE A 80 -18.46 -12.10 1.42
C PHE A 80 -19.37 -13.27 0.97
N MET A 81 -18.83 -14.47 0.88
CA MET A 81 -19.63 -15.65 0.54
C MET A 81 -20.74 -15.89 1.57
N VAL A 82 -20.44 -15.71 2.85
CA VAL A 82 -21.39 -15.89 3.96
C VAL A 82 -22.47 -14.82 3.92
N GLU A 83 -22.10 -13.57 3.69
CA GLU A 83 -23.01 -12.43 3.53
C GLU A 83 -23.98 -12.65 2.37
N ILE A 84 -23.44 -12.92 1.19
CA ILE A 84 -24.23 -13.16 -0.02
C ILE A 84 -25.20 -14.34 0.16
N TYR A 85 -24.77 -15.39 0.87
CA TYR A 85 -25.63 -16.54 1.17
C TYR A 85 -26.82 -16.14 2.04
N ALA A 86 -26.61 -15.34 3.09
CA ALA A 86 -27.68 -14.89 3.97
C ALA A 86 -28.68 -13.96 3.26
N ILE A 87 -28.17 -13.00 2.48
CA ILE A 87 -28.99 -12.04 1.70
C ILE A 87 -29.87 -12.79 0.68
N ASN A 88 -29.29 -13.70 -0.10
CA ASN A 88 -30.06 -14.49 -1.05
C ASN A 88 -31.16 -15.31 -0.36
N ASN A 89 -30.86 -15.99 0.73
CA ASN A 89 -31.90 -16.72 1.48
C ASN A 89 -33.02 -15.79 1.96
N CYS A 90 -32.70 -14.58 2.42
CA CYS A 90 -33.70 -13.62 2.83
C CYS A 90 -34.63 -13.23 1.67
N PHE A 91 -34.06 -12.97 0.49
CA PHE A 91 -34.86 -12.67 -0.70
C PHE A 91 -35.67 -13.86 -1.19
N HIS A 92 -35.18 -15.10 -1.01
CA HIS A 92 -35.98 -16.30 -1.26
C HIS A 92 -37.24 -16.35 -0.37
N TYR A 93 -37.08 -16.06 0.93
CA TYR A 93 -38.23 -15.94 1.85
C TYR A 93 -39.18 -14.82 1.43
N SER A 94 -38.64 -13.66 1.01
CA SER A 94 -39.46 -12.53 0.55
C SER A 94 -40.28 -12.86 -0.71
N ALA A 95 -39.72 -13.63 -1.65
CA ALA A 95 -40.39 -14.05 -2.87
C ALA A 95 -41.64 -14.90 -2.59
N HIS A 96 -41.57 -15.73 -1.56
CA HIS A 96 -42.66 -16.64 -1.17
C HIS A 96 -43.57 -16.09 -0.06
N GLY A 97 -43.44 -14.78 0.28
CA GLY A 97 -44.29 -14.14 1.25
C GLY A 97 -44.02 -14.50 2.72
N TYR A 98 -42.82 -14.99 3.04
CA TYR A 98 -42.43 -15.32 4.41
C TYR A 98 -41.53 -14.28 5.04
N LYS A 99 -41.74 -13.98 6.32
CA LYS A 99 -40.84 -13.13 7.11
C LYS A 99 -39.62 -13.89 7.59
N MET A 100 -38.45 -13.25 7.53
CA MET A 100 -37.19 -13.76 8.03
C MET A 100 -36.63 -12.84 9.10
N GLY A 101 -36.68 -13.26 10.37
CA GLY A 101 -36.14 -12.49 11.47
C GLY A 101 -34.61 -12.50 11.49
N ILE A 102 -34.02 -11.56 12.23
CA ILE A 102 -32.58 -11.35 12.30
C ILE A 102 -31.79 -12.60 12.76
N PHE A 103 -32.29 -13.32 13.77
CA PHE A 103 -31.64 -14.56 14.24
C PHE A 103 -31.62 -15.66 13.17
N ARG A 104 -32.62 -15.71 12.29
CA ARG A 104 -32.65 -16.65 11.17
C ARG A 104 -31.67 -16.23 10.08
N LEU A 105 -31.46 -14.93 9.86
CA LEU A 105 -30.41 -14.40 8.97
C LEU A 105 -29.03 -14.82 9.46
N PHE A 106 -28.70 -14.62 10.73
CA PHE A 106 -27.42 -15.06 11.30
C PHE A 106 -27.28 -16.59 11.29
N SER A 107 -28.34 -17.34 11.55
CA SER A 107 -28.34 -18.81 11.38
C SER A 107 -28.05 -19.21 9.94
N SER A 108 -28.57 -18.46 8.96
CA SER A 108 -28.28 -18.67 7.54
C SER A 108 -26.81 -18.37 7.22
N SER A 109 -26.23 -17.31 7.80
CA SER A 109 -24.81 -17.01 7.69
C SER A 109 -23.94 -18.17 8.17
N VAL A 110 -24.26 -18.75 9.32
CA VAL A 110 -23.56 -19.94 9.86
C VAL A 110 -23.64 -21.12 8.92
N LYS A 111 -24.80 -21.36 8.29
CA LYS A 111 -24.93 -22.39 7.22
C LYS A 111 -24.04 -22.10 6.02
N GLY A 112 -24.00 -20.84 5.61
CA GLY A 112 -23.11 -20.37 4.54
C GLY A 112 -21.64 -20.66 4.87
N PHE A 113 -21.22 -20.33 6.10
CA PHE A 113 -19.86 -20.58 6.59
C PHE A 113 -19.50 -22.07 6.59
N ILE A 114 -20.36 -22.94 7.13
CA ILE A 114 -20.10 -24.39 7.14
C ILE A 114 -19.94 -24.93 5.72
N LYS A 115 -20.70 -24.42 4.76
CA LYS A 115 -20.61 -24.84 3.35
C LYS A 115 -19.28 -24.45 2.68
N ILE A 116 -18.54 -23.47 3.19
CA ILE A 116 -17.23 -23.07 2.62
C ILE A 116 -16.25 -24.25 2.60
N PHE A 117 -16.26 -25.05 3.65
CA PHE A 117 -15.31 -26.18 3.80
C PHE A 117 -15.60 -27.38 2.86
N HIS A 118 -16.69 -27.33 2.10
CA HIS A 118 -16.95 -28.37 1.11
C HIS A 118 -16.20 -28.07 -0.21
N PRO A 119 -15.37 -28.98 -0.74
CA PRO A 119 -14.50 -28.73 -1.90
C PRO A 119 -15.21 -28.15 -3.13
N LYS A 120 -16.44 -28.62 -3.40
CA LYS A 120 -17.28 -28.12 -4.52
C LYS A 120 -17.66 -26.64 -4.40
N ASN A 121 -17.47 -26.03 -3.23
CA ASN A 121 -17.83 -24.63 -2.96
C ASN A 121 -16.63 -23.66 -3.02
N LEU A 122 -15.39 -24.15 -3.16
CA LEU A 122 -14.19 -23.28 -3.24
C LEU A 122 -14.27 -22.30 -4.40
N VAL A 123 -14.82 -22.70 -5.54
CA VAL A 123 -15.01 -21.80 -6.69
C VAL A 123 -15.94 -20.63 -6.35
N TRP A 124 -16.92 -20.85 -5.47
CA TRP A 124 -17.83 -19.80 -5.02
C TRP A 124 -17.15 -18.75 -4.15
N LEU A 125 -16.01 -19.03 -3.54
CA LEU A 125 -15.20 -18.04 -2.81
C LEU A 125 -14.68 -16.98 -3.79
N LEU A 126 -14.05 -17.42 -4.88
CA LEU A 126 -13.56 -16.50 -5.91
C LEU A 126 -14.71 -15.70 -6.53
N HIS A 127 -15.82 -16.36 -6.88
CA HIS A 127 -17.00 -15.67 -7.39
C HIS A 127 -17.52 -14.61 -6.40
N SER A 128 -17.60 -14.94 -5.12
CA SER A 128 -18.08 -14.02 -4.09
C SER A 128 -17.17 -12.79 -3.91
N LEU A 129 -15.85 -12.98 -4.00
CA LEU A 129 -14.86 -11.89 -3.98
C LEU A 129 -15.04 -10.96 -5.18
N VAL A 130 -15.12 -11.52 -6.39
CA VAL A 130 -15.31 -10.75 -7.63
C VAL A 130 -16.63 -9.98 -7.58
N MET A 131 -17.73 -10.63 -7.16
CA MET A 131 -19.04 -9.98 -7.04
C MET A 131 -19.01 -8.84 -6.01
N ALA A 132 -18.37 -9.04 -4.85
CA ALA A 132 -18.25 -8.01 -3.82
C ALA A 132 -17.47 -6.81 -4.33
N LEU A 133 -16.34 -7.02 -5.02
CA LEU A 133 -15.54 -5.95 -5.62
C LEU A 133 -16.33 -5.17 -6.69
N LEU A 134 -17.01 -5.88 -7.60
CA LEU A 134 -17.79 -5.25 -8.67
C LEU A 134 -19.02 -4.50 -8.14
N LEU A 135 -19.69 -5.02 -7.12
CA LEU A 135 -20.84 -4.34 -6.51
C LEU A 135 -20.43 -3.21 -5.55
N SER A 136 -19.16 -3.17 -5.14
CA SER A 136 -18.56 -2.09 -4.34
C SER A 136 -17.78 -1.09 -5.21
N TYR A 137 -18.15 -0.95 -6.48
CA TYR A 137 -17.42 -0.15 -7.47
C TYR A 137 -17.05 1.29 -7.04
N PRO A 138 -17.83 2.03 -6.20
CA PRO A 138 -17.41 3.36 -5.78
C PRO A 138 -16.11 3.32 -4.96
N VAL A 139 -15.97 2.31 -4.09
CA VAL A 139 -14.75 2.06 -3.31
C VAL A 139 -13.61 1.60 -4.23
N LEU A 140 -13.90 0.72 -5.18
CA LEU A 140 -12.93 0.23 -6.14
C LEU A 140 -12.37 1.35 -7.03
N ILE A 141 -13.21 2.27 -7.49
CA ILE A 141 -12.78 3.42 -8.30
C ILE A 141 -11.83 4.31 -7.49
N ASP A 142 -12.15 4.58 -6.24
CA ASP A 142 -11.30 5.43 -5.38
C ASP A 142 -9.96 4.74 -5.07
N ILE A 143 -9.99 3.45 -4.75
CA ILE A 143 -8.77 2.64 -4.58
C ILE A 143 -7.91 2.68 -5.86
N LEU A 144 -8.51 2.51 -7.04
CA LEU A 144 -7.77 2.54 -8.31
C LEU A 144 -7.18 3.93 -8.62
N ARG A 145 -7.85 5.01 -8.20
CA ARG A 145 -7.33 6.39 -8.33
C ARG A 145 -6.14 6.64 -7.42
N THR A 146 -6.18 6.10 -6.21
CA THR A 146 -5.14 6.32 -5.18
C THR A 146 -3.93 5.41 -5.33
N ILE A 147 -4.09 4.24 -5.96
CA ILE A 147 -2.95 3.37 -6.27
C ILE A 147 -2.11 4.02 -7.37
N LYS A 148 -1.01 4.66 -6.97
CA LYS A 148 0.03 5.08 -7.92
C LYS A 148 0.70 3.82 -8.48
N LEU A 149 0.34 3.43 -9.70
CA LEU A 149 1.02 2.32 -10.39
C LEU A 149 2.53 2.59 -10.45
N PRO A 150 3.36 1.57 -10.21
CA PRO A 150 4.82 1.69 -10.33
C PRO A 150 5.22 2.37 -11.63
N LYS A 151 6.27 3.19 -11.60
CA LYS A 151 6.76 3.92 -12.77
C LYS A 151 6.95 2.98 -13.99
N ALA A 152 7.50 1.77 -13.76
CA ALA A 152 7.64 0.73 -14.78
C ALA A 152 6.31 0.28 -15.37
N LEU A 153 5.29 -0.01 -14.56
CA LEU A 153 3.95 -0.39 -15.04
C LEU A 153 3.23 0.78 -15.70
N ARG A 154 3.42 1.99 -15.19
CA ARG A 154 2.86 3.21 -15.81
C ARG A 154 3.51 3.48 -17.17
N THR A 155 4.83 3.36 -17.27
CA THR A 155 5.57 3.50 -18.52
C THR A 155 5.21 2.40 -19.50
N PHE A 156 5.13 1.13 -19.02
CA PHE A 156 4.63 0.01 -19.81
C PHE A 156 3.20 0.25 -20.31
N GLY A 157 2.30 0.67 -19.41
CA GLY A 157 0.92 1.00 -19.76
C GLY A 157 0.83 2.13 -20.79
N LYS A 158 1.60 3.22 -20.62
CA LYS A 158 1.66 4.33 -21.60
C LYS A 158 2.26 3.88 -22.93
N LYS A 159 3.38 3.16 -22.91
CA LYS A 159 4.11 2.78 -24.13
C LYS A 159 3.41 1.66 -24.92
N TYR A 160 2.96 0.61 -24.24
CA TYR A 160 2.46 -0.61 -24.90
C TYR A 160 0.93 -0.71 -24.93
N ILE A 161 0.22 -0.17 -23.94
CA ILE A 161 -1.24 -0.23 -23.91
C ILE A 161 -1.83 1.04 -24.54
N LEU A 162 -1.43 2.24 -24.05
CA LEU A 162 -1.96 3.51 -24.53
C LEU A 162 -1.27 4.01 -25.81
N GLY A 163 -0.07 3.55 -26.13
CA GLY A 163 0.66 3.90 -27.35
C GLY A 163 0.28 3.08 -28.59
N ASN A 164 -0.47 1.98 -28.43
CA ASN A 164 -0.83 1.09 -29.54
C ASN A 164 -2.36 0.94 -29.61
N ASP A 165 -2.96 1.41 -30.70
CA ASP A 165 -4.42 1.41 -30.86
C ASP A 165 -5.01 0.00 -30.98
N TRP A 166 -4.29 -0.96 -31.52
CA TRP A 166 -4.71 -2.35 -31.54
C TRP A 166 -4.75 -2.96 -30.15
N VAL A 167 -3.77 -2.66 -29.30
CA VAL A 167 -3.75 -3.13 -27.92
C VAL A 167 -4.90 -2.50 -27.12
N LYS A 168 -5.16 -1.20 -27.30
CA LYS A 168 -6.33 -0.53 -26.72
C LYS A 168 -7.63 -1.23 -27.15
N PHE A 169 -7.77 -1.47 -28.43
CA PHE A 169 -8.95 -2.15 -28.99
C PHE A 169 -9.15 -3.52 -28.35
N PHE A 170 -8.11 -4.37 -28.28
CA PHE A 170 -8.21 -5.69 -27.66
C PHE A 170 -8.46 -5.61 -26.16
N CYS A 171 -7.89 -4.64 -25.43
CA CYS A 171 -8.19 -4.41 -24.03
C CYS A 171 -9.65 -4.03 -23.81
N VAL A 172 -10.20 -3.10 -24.61
CA VAL A 172 -11.61 -2.71 -24.56
C VAL A 172 -12.50 -3.90 -24.89
N LEU A 173 -12.18 -4.65 -25.96
CA LEU A 173 -12.91 -5.85 -26.34
C LEU A 173 -12.90 -6.89 -25.23
N ALA A 174 -11.76 -7.15 -24.58
CA ALA A 174 -11.65 -8.07 -23.45
C ALA A 174 -12.53 -7.64 -22.29
N VAL A 175 -12.54 -6.35 -21.94
CA VAL A 175 -13.42 -5.79 -20.90
C VAL A 175 -14.89 -5.99 -21.28
N LEU A 176 -15.29 -5.73 -22.51
CA LEU A 176 -16.67 -5.94 -22.99
C LEU A 176 -17.09 -7.40 -22.90
N VAL A 177 -16.20 -8.33 -23.30
CA VAL A 177 -16.43 -9.78 -23.19
C VAL A 177 -16.58 -10.20 -21.73
N LEU A 178 -15.70 -9.70 -20.84
CA LEU A 178 -15.80 -9.99 -19.39
C LEU A 178 -17.10 -9.45 -18.81
N CYS A 179 -17.52 -8.24 -19.16
CA CYS A 179 -18.80 -7.66 -18.73
C CYS A 179 -19.98 -8.50 -19.25
N TYR A 180 -19.93 -8.94 -20.49
CA TYR A 180 -20.96 -9.82 -21.07
C TYR A 180 -21.03 -11.14 -20.31
N CYS A 181 -19.89 -11.80 -20.09
CA CYS A 181 -19.82 -13.04 -19.31
C CYS A 181 -20.35 -12.84 -17.87
N PHE A 182 -19.99 -11.74 -17.24
CA PHE A 182 -20.48 -11.38 -15.91
C PHE A 182 -22.01 -11.30 -15.86
N ILE A 183 -22.64 -10.58 -16.81
CA ILE A 183 -24.10 -10.48 -16.91
C ILE A 183 -24.72 -11.86 -17.12
N ARG A 184 -24.10 -12.73 -17.90
CA ARG A 184 -24.57 -14.08 -18.16
C ARG A 184 -24.47 -14.99 -16.92
N CYS A 185 -23.52 -14.74 -16.03
CA CYS A 185 -23.30 -15.52 -14.81
C CYS A 185 -24.09 -14.99 -13.59
N ILE A 186 -24.82 -13.89 -13.73
CA ILE A 186 -25.35 -13.10 -12.60
C ILE A 186 -26.30 -13.89 -11.68
N PHE A 187 -27.08 -14.82 -12.23
CA PHE A 187 -28.00 -15.68 -11.47
C PHE A 187 -27.38 -16.95 -10.91
N ALA A 188 -26.16 -17.30 -11.31
CA ALA A 188 -25.54 -18.58 -10.96
C ALA A 188 -25.50 -18.83 -9.46
N ARG A 189 -25.21 -17.78 -8.65
CA ARG A 189 -25.18 -17.90 -7.20
C ARG A 189 -26.56 -18.12 -6.59
N SER A 190 -27.59 -17.42 -7.07
CA SER A 190 -28.98 -17.61 -6.63
C SER A 190 -29.47 -19.03 -6.96
N ILE A 191 -29.21 -19.52 -8.17
CA ILE A 191 -29.54 -20.89 -8.61
C ILE A 191 -28.87 -21.92 -7.70
N SER A 192 -27.57 -21.79 -7.45
CA SER A 192 -26.83 -22.70 -6.56
C SER A 192 -27.39 -22.74 -5.14
N ILE A 193 -27.86 -21.59 -4.61
CA ILE A 193 -28.42 -21.52 -3.25
C ILE A 193 -29.83 -22.09 -3.20
N TYR A 194 -30.68 -21.76 -4.17
CA TYR A 194 -32.11 -22.09 -4.17
C TYR A 194 -32.34 -23.52 -4.64
N GLU A 195 -31.72 -23.90 -5.75
CA GLU A 195 -31.93 -25.20 -6.39
C GLU A 195 -30.87 -26.24 -5.96
N LYS A 196 -29.91 -25.86 -5.10
CA LYS A 196 -28.82 -26.75 -4.59
C LYS A 196 -27.96 -27.38 -5.69
N LYS A 197 -27.88 -26.71 -6.86
CA LYS A 197 -27.10 -27.18 -8.01
C LYS A 197 -25.59 -26.89 -7.83
N GLY A 198 -24.77 -27.69 -8.51
CA GLY A 198 -23.34 -27.52 -8.60
C GLY A 198 -22.95 -26.24 -9.35
N PHE A 199 -21.67 -25.86 -9.31
CA PHE A 199 -21.18 -24.63 -9.94
C PHE A 199 -21.45 -24.59 -11.45
N LEU A 200 -21.02 -25.63 -12.19
CA LEU A 200 -21.17 -25.67 -13.65
C LEU A 200 -22.62 -25.72 -14.09
N GLU A 201 -23.47 -26.49 -13.37
CA GLU A 201 -24.89 -26.54 -13.64
C GLU A 201 -25.57 -25.21 -13.44
N SER A 202 -25.21 -24.51 -12.33
CA SER A 202 -25.72 -23.17 -12.02
C SER A 202 -25.30 -22.13 -13.06
N LEU A 203 -24.07 -22.24 -13.59
CA LEU A 203 -23.61 -21.40 -14.68
C LEU A 203 -24.40 -21.66 -15.97
N LYS A 204 -24.52 -22.92 -16.39
CA LYS A 204 -25.27 -23.29 -17.61
C LYS A 204 -26.70 -22.77 -17.55
N GLU A 205 -27.35 -22.91 -16.41
CA GLU A 205 -28.73 -22.46 -16.22
C GLU A 205 -28.83 -20.94 -16.20
N SER A 206 -27.88 -20.24 -15.54
CA SER A 206 -27.81 -18.79 -15.58
C SER A 206 -27.64 -18.28 -17.02
N PHE A 207 -26.80 -18.92 -17.81
CA PHE A 207 -26.65 -18.62 -19.24
C PHE A 207 -27.93 -18.86 -20.03
N SER A 208 -28.65 -19.93 -19.76
CA SER A 208 -29.96 -20.21 -20.38
C SER A 208 -30.97 -19.13 -20.02
N LEU A 209 -31.13 -18.82 -18.73
CA LEU A 209 -32.10 -17.87 -18.20
C LEU A 209 -31.87 -16.44 -18.71
N THR A 210 -30.60 -16.05 -18.95
CA THR A 210 -30.23 -14.72 -19.43
C THR A 210 -30.21 -14.60 -20.96
N ARG A 211 -30.30 -15.69 -21.73
CA ARG A 211 -30.04 -15.75 -23.19
C ARG A 211 -30.79 -14.67 -23.99
N LYS A 212 -32.08 -14.48 -23.74
CA LYS A 212 -32.92 -13.49 -24.44
C LYS A 212 -33.19 -12.25 -23.59
N ARG A 213 -32.64 -12.17 -22.37
CA ARG A 213 -32.98 -11.19 -21.34
C ARG A 213 -31.81 -10.33 -20.89
N THR A 214 -30.64 -10.47 -21.54
CA THR A 214 -29.40 -9.74 -21.21
C THR A 214 -29.61 -8.22 -21.16
N ARG A 215 -30.39 -7.64 -22.10
CA ARG A 215 -30.70 -6.21 -22.13
C ARG A 215 -31.49 -5.75 -20.90
N TYR A 216 -32.43 -6.56 -20.40
CA TYR A 216 -33.18 -6.25 -19.19
C TYR A 216 -32.28 -6.28 -17.96
N VAL A 217 -31.44 -7.33 -17.82
CA VAL A 217 -30.49 -7.43 -16.71
C VAL A 217 -29.55 -6.24 -16.68
N LEU A 218 -28.96 -5.89 -17.84
CA LEU A 218 -28.07 -4.74 -17.98
C LEU A 218 -28.82 -3.41 -17.67
N GLY A 219 -30.00 -3.19 -18.26
CA GLY A 219 -30.77 -1.97 -18.09
C GLY A 219 -31.15 -1.72 -16.63
N TYR A 220 -31.70 -2.72 -15.95
CA TYR A 220 -32.05 -2.58 -14.54
C TYR A 220 -30.84 -2.46 -13.62
N GLY A 221 -29.77 -3.19 -13.90
CA GLY A 221 -28.51 -3.05 -13.20
C GLY A 221 -27.94 -1.65 -13.32
N LEU A 222 -27.90 -1.08 -14.53
CA LEU A 222 -27.42 0.29 -14.75
C LEU A 222 -28.31 1.33 -14.04
N ILE A 223 -29.64 1.26 -14.20
CA ILE A 223 -30.56 2.21 -13.56
C ILE A 223 -30.36 2.21 -12.04
N VAL A 224 -30.32 1.04 -11.40
CA VAL A 224 -30.14 0.96 -9.95
C VAL A 224 -28.81 1.55 -9.51
N ASN A 225 -27.73 1.24 -10.22
CA ASN A 225 -26.41 1.76 -9.85
C ASN A 225 -26.28 3.26 -10.12
N ILE A 226 -26.87 3.80 -11.19
CA ILE A 226 -26.94 5.26 -11.42
C ILE A 226 -27.72 5.94 -10.30
N LEU A 227 -28.89 5.42 -9.92
CA LEU A 227 -29.67 5.96 -8.80
C LEU A 227 -28.91 5.91 -7.48
N LEU A 228 -28.16 4.84 -7.22
CA LEU A 228 -27.31 4.72 -6.03
C LEU A 228 -26.18 5.74 -6.03
N ILE A 229 -25.52 5.98 -7.18
CA ILE A 229 -24.48 7.02 -7.30
C ILE A 229 -25.07 8.40 -7.01
N VAL A 230 -26.21 8.73 -7.65
CA VAL A 230 -26.86 10.03 -7.46
C VAL A 230 -27.28 10.21 -5.99
N ALA A 231 -27.92 9.20 -5.39
CA ALA A 231 -28.30 9.25 -3.98
C ALA A 231 -27.09 9.39 -3.05
N TYR A 232 -26.00 8.69 -3.33
CA TYR A 232 -24.75 8.81 -2.59
C TYR A 232 -24.15 10.21 -2.67
N LEU A 233 -24.06 10.78 -3.89
CA LEU A 233 -23.51 12.12 -4.09
C LEU A 233 -24.39 13.19 -3.41
N LEU A 234 -25.70 13.08 -3.51
CA LEU A 234 -26.62 14.00 -2.84
C LEU A 234 -26.47 13.93 -1.32
N LEU A 235 -26.45 12.72 -0.75
CA LEU A 235 -26.28 12.52 0.69
C LEU A 235 -24.92 13.05 1.16
N TYR A 236 -23.85 12.78 0.42
CA TYR A 236 -22.50 13.27 0.71
C TYR A 236 -22.46 14.81 0.74
N VAL A 237 -23.01 15.47 -0.29
CA VAL A 237 -23.05 16.93 -0.38
C VAL A 237 -23.87 17.52 0.77
N VAL A 238 -25.03 16.95 1.09
CA VAL A 238 -25.88 17.44 2.21
C VAL A 238 -25.15 17.35 3.54
N ILE A 239 -24.52 16.19 3.83
CA ILE A 239 -23.76 16.04 5.08
C ILE A 239 -22.58 17.01 5.11
N LEU A 240 -21.85 17.16 4.00
CA LEU A 240 -20.72 18.09 3.90
C LEU A 240 -21.17 19.55 4.14
N LEU A 241 -22.30 19.97 3.59
CA LEU A 241 -22.87 21.31 3.82
C LEU A 241 -23.23 21.50 5.30
N VAL A 242 -23.88 20.52 5.94
CA VAL A 242 -24.19 20.58 7.37
C VAL A 242 -22.91 20.70 8.21
N CYS A 243 -21.89 19.88 7.92
CA CYS A 243 -20.60 19.98 8.62
C CYS A 243 -19.94 21.35 8.40
N THR A 244 -20.00 21.90 7.18
CA THR A 244 -19.46 23.23 6.86
C THR A 244 -20.16 24.32 7.65
N LEU A 245 -21.50 24.28 7.76
CA LEU A 245 -22.26 25.24 8.57
C LEU A 245 -21.90 25.14 10.06
N ILE A 246 -21.77 23.94 10.60
CA ILE A 246 -21.35 23.74 11.99
C ILE A 246 -19.95 24.33 12.20
N ILE A 247 -18.99 24.06 11.30
CA ILE A 247 -17.64 24.62 11.37
C ILE A 247 -17.69 26.14 11.31
N TYR A 248 -18.49 26.72 10.41
CA TYR A 248 -18.62 28.16 10.24
C TYR A 248 -19.11 28.88 11.52
N PHE A 249 -20.13 28.31 12.22
CA PHE A 249 -20.70 28.92 13.40
C PHE A 249 -19.91 28.68 14.69
N PHE A 250 -19.23 27.52 14.84
CA PHE A 250 -18.65 27.10 16.11
C PHE A 250 -17.13 27.07 16.15
N VAL A 251 -16.43 27.28 15.00
CA VAL A 251 -14.98 27.15 14.93
C VAL A 251 -14.31 28.49 14.59
N LYS A 252 -13.21 28.81 15.27
CA LYS A 252 -12.41 30.00 14.95
C LYS A 252 -11.93 29.96 13.50
N ARG A 253 -12.00 31.09 12.81
CA ARG A 253 -11.72 31.23 11.37
C ARG A 253 -10.34 30.66 10.95
N SER A 254 -9.33 30.79 11.85
CA SER A 254 -7.97 30.25 11.63
C SER A 254 -7.89 28.72 11.59
N LEU A 255 -8.84 28.01 12.20
CA LEU A 255 -8.87 26.55 12.26
C LEU A 255 -9.94 25.94 11.34
N ALA A 256 -10.82 26.76 10.79
CA ALA A 256 -12.00 26.31 10.05
C ALA A 256 -11.63 25.48 8.80
N LEU A 257 -10.64 25.94 8.01
CA LEU A 257 -10.17 25.23 6.82
C LEU A 257 -9.55 23.88 7.17
N THR A 258 -8.68 23.84 8.17
CA THR A 258 -8.03 22.60 8.60
C THR A 258 -9.05 21.58 9.10
N LEU A 259 -10.02 22.03 9.91
CA LEU A 259 -11.06 21.14 10.41
C LEU A 259 -11.97 20.65 9.28
N PHE A 260 -12.30 21.51 8.30
CA PHE A 260 -13.08 21.13 7.13
C PHE A 260 -12.39 20.01 6.33
N ILE A 261 -11.09 20.15 6.06
CA ILE A 261 -10.31 19.12 5.34
C ILE A 261 -10.34 17.79 6.11
N VAL A 262 -10.08 17.81 7.42
CA VAL A 262 -10.10 16.60 8.26
C VAL A 262 -11.49 15.95 8.27
N VAL A 263 -12.55 16.75 8.46
CA VAL A 263 -13.94 16.26 8.47
C VAL A 263 -14.29 15.65 7.11
N ASN A 264 -13.96 16.32 6.00
CA ASN A 264 -14.20 15.83 4.66
C ASN A 264 -13.52 14.48 4.39
N GLN A 265 -12.23 14.35 4.79
CA GLN A 265 -11.50 13.08 4.66
C GLN A 265 -12.15 11.96 5.50
N ARG A 266 -12.52 12.23 6.75
CA ARG A 266 -13.19 11.24 7.61
C ARG A 266 -14.57 10.84 7.07
N LEU A 267 -15.35 11.82 6.59
CA LEU A 267 -16.68 11.60 6.02
C LEU A 267 -16.63 10.64 4.83
N LYS A 268 -15.64 10.76 3.94
CA LYS A 268 -15.47 9.86 2.80
C LYS A 268 -15.44 8.38 3.24
N TYR A 269 -14.67 8.03 4.27
CA TYR A 269 -14.56 6.64 4.73
C TYR A 269 -15.87 6.08 5.30
N TYR A 270 -16.58 6.88 6.11
CA TYR A 270 -17.89 6.45 6.61
C TYR A 270 -18.91 6.28 5.47
N MET A 271 -18.88 7.19 4.50
CA MET A 271 -19.73 7.11 3.34
C MET A 271 -19.43 5.90 2.46
N TYR A 272 -18.17 5.45 2.37
CA TYR A 272 -17.83 4.21 1.66
C TYR A 272 -18.44 2.97 2.33
N LEU A 273 -18.42 2.89 3.64
CA LEU A 273 -19.07 1.78 4.36
C LEU A 273 -20.59 1.76 4.11
N VAL A 274 -21.23 2.93 4.13
CA VAL A 274 -22.66 3.06 3.87
C VAL A 274 -22.98 2.64 2.44
N ILE A 275 -22.29 3.20 1.43
CA ILE A 275 -22.57 2.88 0.02
C ILE A 275 -22.31 1.40 -0.31
N MET A 276 -21.26 0.80 0.27
CA MET A 276 -20.97 -0.60 0.10
C MET A 276 -22.12 -1.49 0.59
N SER A 277 -22.64 -1.22 1.80
CA SER A 277 -23.76 -1.99 2.36
C SER A 277 -25.05 -1.81 1.54
N VAL A 278 -25.38 -0.57 1.20
CA VAL A 278 -26.61 -0.25 0.43
C VAL A 278 -26.52 -0.83 -0.99
N SER A 279 -25.35 -0.73 -1.63
CA SER A 279 -25.12 -1.26 -2.98
C SER A 279 -25.32 -2.77 -3.05
N ILE A 280 -24.74 -3.53 -2.10
CA ILE A 280 -24.90 -4.98 -2.05
C ILE A 280 -26.40 -5.34 -1.90
N LEU A 281 -27.10 -4.73 -0.96
CA LEU A 281 -28.53 -5.00 -0.75
C LEU A 281 -29.37 -4.68 -1.98
N CYS A 282 -29.20 -3.50 -2.58
CA CYS A 282 -29.96 -3.07 -3.74
C CYS A 282 -29.70 -3.96 -4.97
N ASN A 283 -28.43 -4.25 -5.26
CA ASN A 283 -28.08 -5.09 -6.41
C ASN A 283 -28.61 -6.52 -6.24
N TYR A 284 -28.40 -7.15 -5.06
CA TYR A 284 -28.95 -8.51 -4.83
C TYR A 284 -30.46 -8.54 -4.79
N SER A 285 -31.13 -7.47 -4.36
CA SER A 285 -32.60 -7.39 -4.44
C SER A 285 -33.11 -7.42 -5.89
N ILE A 286 -32.46 -6.70 -6.80
CA ILE A 286 -32.81 -6.68 -8.23
C ILE A 286 -32.45 -8.01 -8.89
N ILE A 287 -31.26 -8.56 -8.61
CA ILE A 287 -30.85 -9.86 -9.15
C ILE A 287 -31.87 -10.94 -8.78
N ASN A 288 -32.27 -11.01 -7.52
CA ASN A 288 -33.23 -12.02 -7.07
C ASN A 288 -34.65 -11.77 -7.62
N LEU A 289 -35.09 -10.50 -7.67
CA LEU A 289 -36.40 -10.19 -8.28
C LEU A 289 -36.45 -10.59 -9.76
N LEU A 290 -35.40 -10.30 -10.53
CA LEU A 290 -35.31 -10.71 -11.95
C LEU A 290 -35.22 -12.22 -12.09
N TYR A 291 -34.49 -12.91 -11.21
CA TYR A 291 -34.42 -14.38 -11.20
C TYR A 291 -35.82 -15.01 -11.06
N PHE A 292 -36.59 -14.64 -10.04
CA PHE A 292 -37.93 -15.18 -9.82
C PHE A 292 -38.92 -14.81 -10.94
N ARG A 293 -38.81 -13.59 -11.45
CA ARG A 293 -39.62 -13.14 -12.59
C ARG A 293 -39.33 -13.98 -13.84
N PHE A 294 -38.08 -14.19 -14.19
CA PHE A 294 -37.70 -14.95 -15.38
C PHE A 294 -38.04 -16.43 -15.25
N LYS A 295 -37.90 -17.02 -14.07
CA LYS A 295 -38.36 -18.39 -13.79
C LYS A 295 -39.86 -18.50 -14.00
N LYS A 296 -40.66 -17.59 -13.50
CA LYS A 296 -42.11 -17.55 -13.68
C LYS A 296 -42.51 -17.40 -15.16
N GLU A 297 -41.81 -16.50 -15.89
CA GLU A 297 -42.06 -16.32 -17.33
C GLU A 297 -41.76 -17.59 -18.15
N ASP A 298 -40.79 -18.40 -17.73
CA ASP A 298 -40.43 -19.66 -18.37
C ASP A 298 -41.31 -20.86 -17.89
N GLY A 299 -42.31 -20.63 -17.03
CA GLY A 299 -43.19 -21.66 -16.50
C GLY A 299 -42.50 -22.61 -15.52
N LEU A 300 -41.32 -22.24 -14.99
CA LEU A 300 -40.56 -23.03 -14.05
C LEU A 300 -41.00 -22.74 -12.61
N GLU A 301 -41.54 -23.72 -11.92
CA GLU A 301 -41.89 -23.59 -10.51
C GLU A 301 -40.65 -23.63 -9.63
N ASP A 302 -40.59 -22.71 -8.65
CA ASP A 302 -39.57 -22.69 -7.63
C ASP A 302 -40.05 -23.44 -6.38
N VAL A 303 -39.38 -24.51 -6.04
CA VAL A 303 -39.72 -25.35 -4.87
C VAL A 303 -39.13 -24.67 -3.62
N PHE A 304 -39.95 -23.91 -2.91
CA PHE A 304 -39.56 -23.28 -1.67
C PHE A 304 -39.64 -24.26 -0.49
N ILE A 305 -38.47 -24.54 0.09
CA ILE A 305 -38.38 -25.30 1.35
C ILE A 305 -37.81 -24.35 2.42
N PRO A 306 -38.64 -23.92 3.41
CA PRO A 306 -38.16 -23.07 4.51
C PRO A 306 -36.96 -23.71 5.19
N THR A 307 -35.84 -22.97 5.24
CA THR A 307 -34.65 -23.48 5.91
C THR A 307 -34.90 -23.57 7.42
N ARG A 308 -34.71 -24.77 8.01
CA ARG A 308 -34.66 -24.91 9.47
C ARG A 308 -33.44 -24.15 10.05
N ASN A 309 -33.58 -23.62 11.27
CA ASN A 309 -32.42 -23.09 12.00
C ASN A 309 -31.33 -24.17 12.09
N VAL A 310 -30.06 -23.74 12.03
CA VAL A 310 -28.94 -24.67 12.26
C VAL A 310 -29.05 -25.17 13.68
N LYS A 311 -29.33 -26.47 13.83
CA LYS A 311 -29.12 -27.15 15.11
C LYS A 311 -27.66 -27.62 15.07
N LEU A 312 -26.79 -26.92 15.76
CA LEU A 312 -25.44 -27.42 16.02
C LEU A 312 -25.53 -28.71 16.86
N PRO A 313 -24.76 -29.74 16.55
CA PRO A 313 -24.83 -31.02 17.25
C PRO A 313 -24.41 -30.83 18.72
N GLY A 314 -25.36 -31.14 19.63
CA GLY A 314 -25.13 -31.13 21.07
C GLY A 314 -24.99 -29.75 21.76
N LYS A 315 -25.35 -29.68 23.02
CA LYS A 315 -25.29 -28.44 23.84
C LYS A 315 -23.84 -27.93 24.04
N ARG A 316 -22.90 -28.86 24.21
CA ARG A 316 -21.46 -28.55 24.41
C ARG A 316 -20.83 -27.93 23.15
N TYR A 317 -21.11 -28.48 21.96
CA TYR A 317 -20.59 -27.92 20.68
C TYR A 317 -21.18 -26.55 20.37
N ARG A 318 -22.45 -26.30 20.71
CA ARG A 318 -23.06 -24.98 20.58
C ARG A 318 -22.40 -23.97 21.49
N LEU A 319 -22.19 -24.33 22.77
CA LEU A 319 -21.51 -23.46 23.72
C LEU A 319 -20.08 -23.14 23.25
N GLY A 320 -19.31 -24.16 22.86
CA GLY A 320 -17.96 -24.00 22.33
C GLY A 320 -17.91 -23.09 21.10
N PHE A 321 -18.81 -23.29 20.12
CA PHE A 321 -18.89 -22.45 18.93
C PHE A 321 -19.19 -20.97 19.27
N TYR A 322 -20.19 -20.72 20.12
CA TYR A 322 -20.52 -19.35 20.53
C TYR A 322 -19.41 -18.73 21.39
N SER A 323 -18.76 -19.51 22.26
CA SER A 323 -17.63 -19.03 23.05
C SER A 323 -16.46 -18.60 22.18
N VAL A 324 -16.09 -19.39 21.15
CA VAL A 324 -15.03 -19.04 20.19
C VAL A 324 -15.41 -17.79 19.40
N LEU A 325 -16.67 -17.67 18.98
CA LEU A 325 -17.16 -16.51 18.23
C LEU A 325 -17.13 -15.24 19.10
N VAL A 326 -17.62 -15.32 20.34
CA VAL A 326 -17.59 -14.19 21.28
C VAL A 326 -16.15 -13.82 21.63
N LEU A 327 -15.29 -14.80 21.91
CA LEU A 327 -13.88 -14.55 22.21
C LEU A 327 -13.17 -13.88 21.01
N GLY A 328 -13.44 -14.34 19.78
CA GLY A 328 -12.92 -13.74 18.56
C GLY A 328 -13.35 -12.28 18.39
N ILE A 329 -14.62 -11.97 18.66
CA ILE A 329 -15.13 -10.59 18.62
C ILE A 329 -14.48 -9.74 19.71
N LEU A 330 -14.37 -10.23 20.94
CA LEU A 330 -13.74 -9.52 22.06
C LEU A 330 -12.25 -9.27 21.78
N MET A 331 -11.51 -10.26 21.30
CA MET A 331 -10.11 -10.09 20.91
C MET A 331 -9.95 -9.08 19.77
N SER A 332 -10.79 -9.17 18.74
CA SER A 332 -10.76 -8.21 17.63
C SER A 332 -11.11 -6.79 18.11
N GLY A 333 -12.09 -6.66 19.01
CA GLY A 333 -12.46 -5.38 19.63
C GLY A 333 -11.33 -4.80 20.49
N TYR A 334 -10.66 -5.63 21.28
CA TYR A 334 -9.49 -5.23 22.07
C TYR A 334 -8.34 -4.77 21.15
N TYR A 335 -8.00 -5.55 20.10
CA TYR A 335 -6.98 -5.17 19.14
C TYR A 335 -7.33 -3.87 18.41
N PHE A 336 -8.59 -3.72 18.00
CA PHE A 336 -9.07 -2.50 17.35
C PHE A 336 -8.95 -1.28 18.28
N ALA A 337 -9.38 -1.41 19.54
CA ALA A 337 -9.24 -0.36 20.55
C ALA A 337 -7.76 -0.03 20.82
N ASN A 338 -6.91 -1.04 20.91
CA ASN A 338 -5.48 -0.87 21.10
C ASN A 338 -4.82 -0.13 19.91
N ILE A 339 -5.20 -0.45 18.66
CA ILE A 339 -4.73 0.25 17.46
C ILE A 339 -5.20 1.71 17.45
N ILE A 340 -6.44 1.98 17.89
CA ILE A 340 -6.96 3.35 17.97
C ILE A 340 -6.26 4.14 19.06
N TYR A 341 -6.08 3.54 20.23
CA TYR A 341 -5.53 4.22 21.42
C TYR A 341 -4.01 4.40 21.34
N ASN A 342 -3.27 3.35 20.97
CA ASN A 342 -1.79 3.36 20.96
C ASN A 342 -1.19 3.67 19.58
N GLY A 343 -2.01 3.89 18.57
CA GLY A 343 -1.58 3.97 17.18
C GLY A 343 -1.19 2.60 16.60
N ALA A 344 -1.20 2.49 15.29
CA ALA A 344 -0.63 1.34 14.62
C ALA A 344 0.89 1.50 14.60
N ASN A 345 1.61 0.82 15.49
CA ASN A 345 3.06 0.60 15.33
C ASN A 345 3.28 -0.34 14.13
N THR A 346 2.90 0.14 12.95
CA THR A 346 3.13 -0.60 11.73
C THR A 346 4.50 -0.23 11.22
N ALA A 347 5.38 -1.20 11.11
CA ALA A 347 6.64 -1.11 10.41
C ALA A 347 6.44 -0.89 8.88
N ILE A 348 5.39 -0.16 8.48
CA ILE A 348 5.06 0.12 7.08
C ILE A 348 5.54 1.52 6.78
N SER A 349 6.72 1.62 6.17
CA SER A 349 7.21 2.87 5.60
C SER A 349 6.92 2.98 4.10
N ALA A 350 6.17 2.04 3.54
CA ALA A 350 5.86 1.99 2.10
C ALA A 350 5.27 3.29 1.53
N LEU A 351 4.94 4.23 2.41
CA LEU A 351 4.12 5.39 2.11
C LEU A 351 4.70 6.69 2.70
N SER A 352 5.89 6.60 3.30
CA SER A 352 6.65 7.80 3.58
C SER A 352 7.16 8.35 2.25
N SER A 353 6.84 9.60 1.95
CA SER A 353 7.47 10.33 0.84
C SER A 353 8.96 10.55 1.13
N VAL A 354 9.37 10.54 2.41
CA VAL A 354 10.73 10.77 2.85
C VAL A 354 11.54 9.47 2.82
N GLN A 355 12.62 9.46 2.05
CA GLN A 355 13.58 8.35 1.96
C GLN A 355 14.65 8.49 3.04
N ILE A 356 15.24 7.37 3.46
CA ILE A 356 16.30 7.32 4.46
C ILE A 356 17.59 6.87 3.81
N CYS A 357 18.63 7.66 3.96
CA CYS A 357 19.97 7.41 3.50
C CYS A 357 20.88 7.15 4.71
N ALA A 358 21.52 5.99 4.75
CA ALA A 358 22.50 5.63 5.76
C ALA A 358 23.83 6.33 5.47
N HIS A 359 24.23 7.27 6.32
CA HIS A 359 25.41 8.11 6.18
C HIS A 359 26.68 7.30 6.45
N ARG A 360 27.53 7.13 5.43
CA ARG A 360 28.72 6.27 5.45
C ARG A 360 28.42 4.81 5.81
N GLY A 361 27.24 4.33 5.43
CA GLY A 361 26.63 3.10 5.94
C GLY A 361 25.89 3.30 7.25
N SER A 362 25.57 2.22 8.00
CA SER A 362 24.98 2.32 9.34
C SER A 362 26.07 2.64 10.37
N SER A 363 26.57 3.88 10.34
CA SER A 363 27.80 4.29 11.02
C SER A 363 27.70 4.42 12.54
N VAL A 364 26.50 4.38 13.12
CA VAL A 364 26.32 4.25 14.59
C VAL A 364 26.67 2.84 15.07
N ARG A 365 26.45 1.81 14.26
CA ARG A 365 26.56 0.40 14.66
C ARG A 365 27.72 -0.36 14.02
N ALA A 366 28.31 0.18 12.97
CA ALA A 366 29.48 -0.39 12.30
C ALA A 366 30.45 0.73 11.88
N PRO A 367 31.75 0.45 11.68
CA PRO A 367 32.71 1.47 11.29
C PRO A 367 32.35 2.11 9.95
N GLU A 368 32.35 3.46 9.88
CA GLU A 368 31.97 4.22 8.71
C GLU A 368 32.77 3.84 7.45
N ASN A 369 32.13 3.93 6.28
CA ASN A 369 32.75 3.66 4.97
C ASN A 369 33.41 2.26 4.85
N THR A 370 32.85 1.24 5.50
CA THR A 370 33.27 -0.17 5.41
C THR A 370 32.20 -1.05 4.79
N LEU A 371 32.56 -2.24 4.32
CA LEU A 371 31.59 -3.22 3.81
C LEU A 371 30.59 -3.64 4.89
N GLU A 372 31.03 -3.71 6.15
CA GLU A 372 30.21 -4.03 7.32
C GLU A 372 29.09 -3.00 7.51
N ALA A 373 29.44 -1.69 7.47
CA ALA A 373 28.46 -0.61 7.60
C ALA A 373 27.48 -0.58 6.43
N VAL A 374 27.94 -0.88 5.21
CA VAL A 374 27.09 -0.95 4.02
C VAL A 374 26.14 -2.16 4.08
N LYS A 375 26.64 -3.35 4.45
CA LYS A 375 25.81 -4.55 4.64
C LYS A 375 24.76 -4.33 5.72
N LEU A 376 25.16 -3.71 6.83
CA LEU A 376 24.24 -3.39 7.91
C LEU A 376 23.15 -2.39 7.46
N ALA A 377 23.50 -1.38 6.66
CA ALA A 377 22.50 -0.45 6.08
C ALA A 377 21.49 -1.17 5.18
N ILE A 378 21.91 -2.20 4.42
CA ILE A 378 21.03 -3.07 3.63
C ILE A 378 20.12 -3.88 4.56
N ASP A 379 20.67 -4.52 5.60
CA ASP A 379 19.92 -5.32 6.57
C ASP A 379 18.90 -4.47 7.36
N GLU A 380 19.24 -3.24 7.67
CA GLU A 380 18.40 -2.26 8.35
C GLU A 380 17.38 -1.58 7.41
N MET A 381 17.40 -1.94 6.13
CA MET A 381 16.45 -1.48 5.13
C MET A 381 16.47 0.03 4.90
N ALA A 382 17.65 0.64 4.92
CA ALA A 382 17.80 1.99 4.40
C ALA A 382 17.39 2.03 2.91
N ASP A 383 16.87 3.16 2.45
CA ASP A 383 16.51 3.35 1.04
C ASP A 383 17.76 3.64 0.20
N TYR A 384 18.71 4.33 0.82
CA TYR A 384 20.02 4.68 0.27
C TYR A 384 21.12 4.34 1.26
N VAL A 385 22.28 4.07 0.75
CA VAL A 385 23.55 4.15 1.48
C VAL A 385 24.40 5.26 0.88
N GLU A 386 24.88 6.16 1.71
CA GLU A 386 25.82 7.19 1.30
C GLU A 386 27.23 6.72 1.65
N ILE A 387 28.18 6.98 0.76
CA ILE A 387 29.58 6.61 0.87
C ILE A 387 30.48 7.70 0.28
N ASP A 388 31.63 7.93 0.89
CA ASP A 388 32.62 8.89 0.44
C ASP A 388 33.74 8.21 -0.33
N VAL A 389 34.13 8.74 -1.48
CA VAL A 389 35.18 8.13 -2.32
C VAL A 389 36.36 9.06 -2.57
N GLN A 390 37.56 8.49 -2.54
CA GLN A 390 38.83 9.16 -2.84
C GLN A 390 39.75 8.24 -3.65
N LEU A 391 40.81 8.80 -4.27
CA LEU A 391 41.84 8.04 -4.99
C LEU A 391 43.04 7.74 -4.12
N THR A 392 43.54 6.50 -4.21
CA THR A 392 44.84 6.09 -3.70
C THR A 392 45.96 6.61 -4.59
N LYS A 393 47.22 6.47 -4.14
CA LYS A 393 48.40 6.86 -4.91
C LYS A 393 48.50 6.19 -6.29
N ASP A 394 48.09 4.95 -6.39
CA ASP A 394 48.04 4.15 -7.63
C ASP A 394 46.71 4.29 -8.37
N GLY A 395 45.84 5.16 -7.86
CA GLY A 395 44.59 5.58 -8.53
C GLY A 395 43.42 4.60 -8.36
N GLU A 396 43.39 3.73 -7.37
CA GLU A 396 42.21 2.95 -7.02
C GLU A 396 41.18 3.83 -6.29
N VAL A 397 39.89 3.56 -6.51
CA VAL A 397 38.79 4.31 -5.87
C VAL A 397 38.40 3.59 -4.57
N VAL A 398 38.74 4.18 -3.43
CA VAL A 398 38.49 3.61 -2.09
C VAL A 398 37.53 4.44 -1.29
N LEU A 399 36.88 3.83 -0.28
CA LEU A 399 35.97 4.51 0.61
C LEU A 399 36.70 5.19 1.79
N MET A 400 36.73 6.52 1.81
CA MET A 400 37.28 7.27 2.92
C MET A 400 36.70 8.69 2.97
N HIS A 401 36.23 9.13 4.15
CA HIS A 401 35.71 10.49 4.33
C HIS A 401 36.81 11.54 4.44
N ASP A 402 37.75 11.32 5.37
CA ASP A 402 38.81 12.27 5.65
C ASP A 402 39.94 12.10 4.63
N SER A 403 40.67 13.15 4.33
CA SER A 403 41.89 13.07 3.54
C SER A 403 42.99 12.29 4.28
N SER A 404 43.06 12.43 5.61
CA SER A 404 43.98 11.69 6.48
C SER A 404 43.37 10.37 6.95
N LEU A 405 44.15 9.32 6.98
CA LEU A 405 43.78 8.00 7.48
C LEU A 405 43.84 7.91 9.02
N GLU A 406 44.35 8.94 9.72
CA GLU A 406 44.67 8.91 11.14
C GLU A 406 43.48 8.60 12.05
N ARG A 407 42.31 9.20 11.80
CA ARG A 407 41.13 9.06 12.67
C ARG A 407 40.57 7.63 12.70
N THR A 408 40.54 6.97 11.57
CA THR A 408 39.89 5.67 11.43
C THR A 408 40.89 4.48 11.43
N THR A 409 42.17 4.74 11.18
CA THR A 409 43.18 3.65 11.12
C THR A 409 44.41 3.88 12.00
N GLY A 410 44.60 5.08 12.53
CA GLY A 410 45.81 5.47 13.26
C GLY A 410 46.99 5.82 12.37
N GLU A 411 46.93 5.62 11.04
CA GLU A 411 48.02 5.93 10.10
C GLU A 411 48.06 7.43 9.77
N LYS A 412 49.19 8.10 10.03
CA LYS A 412 49.40 9.55 9.85
C LYS A 412 49.73 9.96 8.42
N LYS A 413 49.18 9.27 7.44
CA LYS A 413 49.32 9.59 6.02
C LYS A 413 47.96 9.94 5.41
N ASN A 414 47.98 10.57 4.24
CA ASN A 414 46.77 10.81 3.46
C ASN A 414 46.48 9.62 2.54
N VAL A 415 45.23 9.50 2.06
CA VAL A 415 44.80 8.43 1.15
C VAL A 415 45.67 8.37 -0.10
N TRP A 416 45.99 9.50 -0.70
CA TRP A 416 46.81 9.62 -1.92
C TRP A 416 48.32 9.39 -1.70
N ASP A 417 48.78 9.24 -0.47
CA ASP A 417 50.18 8.97 -0.15
C ASP A 417 50.50 7.45 -0.19
N LEU A 418 49.48 6.60 -0.13
CA LEU A 418 49.57 5.16 -0.09
C LEU A 418 48.95 4.48 -1.32
N THR A 419 49.54 3.35 -1.73
CA THR A 419 48.95 2.44 -2.71
C THR A 419 47.76 1.70 -2.10
N PHE A 420 46.89 1.12 -2.93
CA PHE A 420 45.79 0.29 -2.43
C PHE A 420 46.25 -0.89 -1.59
N GLU A 421 47.35 -1.56 -2.01
CA GLU A 421 47.92 -2.67 -1.26
C GLU A 421 48.36 -2.23 0.16
N GLU A 422 49.00 -1.06 0.29
CA GLU A 422 49.38 -0.49 1.60
C GLU A 422 48.13 -0.14 2.45
N ILE A 423 47.07 0.39 1.85
CA ILE A 423 45.81 0.73 2.52
C ILE A 423 45.09 -0.52 3.03
N GLN A 424 45.14 -1.62 2.31
CA GLN A 424 44.53 -2.90 2.72
C GLN A 424 45.17 -3.51 3.97
N MET A 425 46.38 -3.11 4.35
CA MET A 425 47.04 -3.55 5.59
C MET A 425 46.58 -2.77 6.83
N LEU A 426 45.79 -1.73 6.67
CA LEU A 426 45.31 -0.88 7.76
C LEU A 426 44.02 -1.43 8.36
N ASP A 427 43.90 -1.30 9.68
CA ASP A 427 42.65 -1.64 10.40
C ASP A 427 41.77 -0.40 10.51
N ALA A 428 40.67 -0.42 9.82
CA ALA A 428 39.65 0.65 9.81
C ALA A 428 38.47 0.38 10.75
N GLY A 429 38.51 -0.68 11.55
CA GLY A 429 37.42 -1.10 12.41
C GLY A 429 37.66 -0.96 13.90
N SER A 430 38.89 -1.17 14.40
CA SER A 430 39.23 -1.17 15.83
C SER A 430 38.88 0.12 16.56
N TRP A 431 38.90 1.27 15.89
CA TRP A 431 38.54 2.55 16.46
C TRP A 431 37.06 2.63 16.84
N HIS A 432 36.20 1.83 16.17
CA HIS A 432 34.78 1.80 16.41
C HIS A 432 34.40 0.84 17.55
N SER A 433 34.84 -0.43 17.47
CA SER A 433 34.69 -1.42 18.54
C SER A 433 35.60 -2.64 18.30
N GLU A 434 35.82 -3.45 19.36
CA GLU A 434 36.60 -4.68 19.29
C GLU A 434 36.02 -5.72 18.32
N GLU A 435 34.71 -5.68 18.07
CA GLU A 435 34.00 -6.58 17.15
C GLU A 435 34.49 -6.42 15.69
N TYR A 436 34.99 -5.23 15.34
CA TYR A 436 35.41 -4.88 13.99
C TYR A 436 36.93 -4.85 13.78
N ILE A 437 37.71 -5.42 14.69
CA ILE A 437 39.16 -5.52 14.53
C ILE A 437 39.48 -6.24 13.21
N GLY A 438 40.37 -5.66 12.41
CA GLY A 438 40.81 -6.20 11.12
C GLY A 438 39.87 -5.85 9.94
N THR A 439 38.87 -4.99 10.13
CA THR A 439 38.09 -4.46 9.02
C THR A 439 38.96 -3.57 8.13
N THR A 440 38.92 -3.82 6.82
CA THR A 440 39.73 -3.08 5.84
C THR A 440 38.94 -1.96 5.16
N ILE A 441 39.62 -1.02 4.52
CA ILE A 441 39.03 0.02 3.69
C ILE A 441 38.67 -0.58 2.34
N PRO A 442 37.37 -0.62 1.95
CA PRO A 442 36.95 -1.24 0.71
C PRO A 442 37.15 -0.34 -0.51
N THR A 443 37.19 -0.95 -1.69
CA THR A 443 37.07 -0.26 -2.97
C THR A 443 35.59 0.09 -3.28
N LEU A 444 35.37 1.10 -4.13
CA LEU A 444 34.04 1.38 -4.67
C LEU A 444 33.46 0.17 -5.41
N GLU A 445 34.31 -0.58 -6.14
CA GLU A 445 33.87 -1.76 -6.88
C GLU A 445 33.30 -2.85 -5.98
N GLU A 446 33.92 -3.12 -4.83
CA GLU A 446 33.41 -4.09 -3.85
C GLU A 446 32.05 -3.65 -3.29
N VAL A 447 31.88 -2.37 -2.99
CA VAL A 447 30.60 -1.84 -2.50
C VAL A 447 29.51 -1.93 -3.57
N LEU A 448 29.79 -1.55 -4.81
CA LEU A 448 28.81 -1.65 -5.90
C LEU A 448 28.34 -3.10 -6.13
N LYS A 449 29.22 -4.08 -5.99
CA LYS A 449 28.87 -5.51 -6.10
C LYS A 449 27.86 -5.95 -5.04
N ILE A 450 28.04 -5.56 -3.78
CA ILE A 450 27.11 -5.94 -2.72
C ILE A 450 25.81 -5.14 -2.73
N CYS A 451 25.84 -3.90 -3.23
CA CYS A 451 24.67 -3.05 -3.32
C CYS A 451 23.76 -3.37 -4.52
N LYS A 452 24.27 -4.06 -5.55
CA LYS A 452 23.52 -4.33 -6.80
C LYS A 452 22.21 -5.05 -6.54
N GLY A 453 21.10 -4.39 -6.83
CA GLY A 453 19.74 -4.90 -6.62
C GLY A 453 19.21 -4.79 -5.18
N GLU A 454 20.05 -4.35 -4.22
CA GLU A 454 19.69 -4.32 -2.80
C GLU A 454 19.36 -2.91 -2.30
N ILE A 455 20.19 -1.89 -2.59
CA ILE A 455 20.08 -0.54 -2.05
C ILE A 455 20.57 0.49 -3.08
N ILE A 456 20.04 1.71 -3.06
CA ILE A 456 20.53 2.82 -3.90
C ILE A 456 21.80 3.39 -3.26
N VAL A 457 22.85 3.63 -4.07
CA VAL A 457 24.13 4.15 -3.59
C VAL A 457 24.24 5.63 -3.89
N ASN A 458 24.46 6.44 -2.86
CA ASN A 458 24.79 7.86 -2.96
C ASN A 458 26.29 8.01 -2.80
N ILE A 459 27.01 8.26 -3.89
CA ILE A 459 28.47 8.32 -3.95
C ILE A 459 28.91 9.78 -3.84
N GLU A 460 29.50 10.16 -2.69
CA GLU A 460 30.10 11.49 -2.55
C GLU A 460 31.51 11.52 -3.10
N ILE A 461 31.73 12.25 -4.18
CA ILE A 461 33.07 12.53 -4.71
C ILE A 461 33.67 13.72 -3.92
N LYS A 462 34.78 13.46 -3.23
CA LYS A 462 35.51 14.51 -2.51
C LYS A 462 36.27 15.41 -3.50
N GLY A 463 35.93 16.68 -3.49
CA GLY A 463 36.48 17.69 -4.40
C GLY A 463 37.90 18.16 -3.99
N ASP A 464 38.85 17.27 -4.01
CA ASP A 464 40.27 17.59 -3.77
C ASP A 464 41.09 17.54 -5.08
N LYS A 465 42.13 18.36 -5.17
CA LYS A 465 43.07 18.38 -6.30
C LYS A 465 43.82 17.05 -6.48
N HIS A 466 43.91 16.22 -5.44
CA HIS A 466 44.53 14.89 -5.49
C HIS A 466 43.58 13.82 -6.06
N ASN A 467 42.32 14.12 -6.24
CA ASN A 467 41.31 13.24 -6.82
C ASN A 467 41.07 13.53 -8.32
N GLU A 468 42.06 14.03 -9.06
CA GLU A 468 41.92 14.28 -10.50
C GLU A 468 41.64 12.98 -11.27
N GLY A 469 40.57 12.98 -12.08
CA GLY A 469 40.12 11.80 -12.82
C GLY A 469 39.22 10.83 -12.06
N ILE A 470 38.80 11.15 -10.83
CA ILE A 470 37.91 10.29 -10.04
C ILE A 470 36.50 10.19 -10.66
N GLU A 471 36.03 11.26 -11.31
CA GLU A 471 34.69 11.29 -11.91
C GLU A 471 34.55 10.24 -13.01
N GLU A 472 35.58 10.13 -13.89
CA GLU A 472 35.61 9.14 -14.95
C GLU A 472 35.58 7.73 -14.39
N LYS A 473 36.41 7.42 -13.38
CA LYS A 473 36.48 6.11 -12.75
C LYS A 473 35.19 5.71 -12.05
N VAL A 474 34.57 6.67 -11.32
CA VAL A 474 33.27 6.44 -10.67
C VAL A 474 32.20 6.13 -11.70
N VAL A 475 32.13 6.90 -12.79
CA VAL A 475 31.14 6.66 -13.87
C VAL A 475 31.41 5.33 -14.57
N GLU A 476 32.68 5.01 -14.89
CA GLU A 476 33.07 3.73 -15.50
C GLU A 476 32.62 2.53 -14.64
N LEU A 477 32.84 2.59 -13.33
CA LEU A 477 32.41 1.54 -12.40
C LEU A 477 30.87 1.42 -12.33
N ILE A 478 30.14 2.55 -12.31
CA ILE A 478 28.67 2.55 -12.34
C ILE A 478 28.17 1.87 -13.63
N GLU A 479 28.74 2.21 -14.79
CA GLU A 479 28.39 1.64 -16.11
C GLU A 479 28.77 0.16 -16.20
N LYS A 480 29.95 -0.22 -15.72
CA LYS A 480 30.42 -1.61 -15.69
C LYS A 480 29.44 -2.57 -15.02
N TYR A 481 28.71 -2.08 -14.03
CA TYR A 481 27.74 -2.88 -13.27
C TYR A 481 26.27 -2.62 -13.65
N ASP A 482 25.97 -1.79 -14.67
CA ASP A 482 24.62 -1.38 -15.09
C ASP A 482 23.82 -0.72 -13.96
N LEU A 483 24.46 0.17 -13.16
CA LEU A 483 23.90 0.76 -11.96
C LEU A 483 23.49 2.24 -12.12
N GLU A 484 23.37 2.79 -13.32
CA GLU A 484 23.04 4.21 -13.58
C GLU A 484 21.68 4.64 -13.00
N ASN A 485 20.75 3.69 -12.83
CA ASN A 485 19.46 3.92 -12.18
C ASN A 485 19.45 3.60 -10.68
N GLN A 486 20.57 3.08 -10.15
CA GLN A 486 20.69 2.68 -8.74
C GLN A 486 21.77 3.50 -8.01
N CYS A 487 22.55 4.31 -8.73
CA CYS A 487 23.53 5.22 -8.15
C CYS A 487 23.12 6.68 -8.37
N VAL A 488 23.44 7.51 -7.40
CA VAL A 488 23.45 8.96 -7.51
C VAL A 488 24.84 9.47 -7.09
N VAL A 489 25.31 10.56 -7.69
CA VAL A 489 26.61 11.12 -7.38
C VAL A 489 26.43 12.49 -6.74
N THR A 490 27.06 12.69 -5.59
CA THR A 490 27.06 13.95 -4.87
C THR A 490 28.46 14.55 -4.76
N SER A 491 28.56 15.87 -4.69
CA SER A 491 29.82 16.59 -4.44
C SER A 491 29.57 18.01 -3.98
N MET A 492 30.49 18.58 -3.22
CA MET A 492 30.58 20.02 -2.97
C MET A 492 31.12 20.79 -4.20
N SER A 493 31.77 20.08 -5.15
CA SER A 493 32.31 20.63 -6.38
C SER A 493 31.27 20.60 -7.49
N TYR A 494 30.78 21.77 -7.93
CA TYR A 494 29.88 21.86 -9.06
C TYR A 494 30.54 21.40 -10.38
N SER A 495 31.86 21.61 -10.53
CA SER A 495 32.63 21.13 -11.69
C SER A 495 32.63 19.62 -11.81
N SER A 496 32.78 18.91 -10.69
CA SER A 496 32.71 17.44 -10.66
C SER A 496 31.33 16.94 -11.08
N LEU A 497 30.25 17.55 -10.58
CA LEU A 497 28.88 17.18 -10.99
C LEU A 497 28.62 17.43 -12.48
N LYS A 498 29.15 18.57 -13.01
CA LYS A 498 29.09 18.87 -14.43
C LYS A 498 29.81 17.80 -15.24
N LYS A 499 31.01 17.39 -14.83
CA LYS A 499 31.83 16.37 -15.49
C LYS A 499 31.13 15.01 -15.50
N VAL A 500 30.56 14.57 -14.38
CA VAL A 500 29.76 13.34 -14.29
C VAL A 500 28.58 13.37 -15.28
N LYS A 501 27.83 14.49 -15.35
CA LYS A 501 26.72 14.64 -16.30
C LYS A 501 27.14 14.70 -17.76
N GLU A 502 28.33 15.23 -18.05
CA GLU A 502 28.89 15.25 -19.42
C GLU A 502 29.33 13.86 -19.88
N ILE A 503 29.79 12.98 -18.96
CA ILE A 503 30.13 11.59 -19.26
C ILE A 503 28.87 10.77 -19.39
N ASN A 504 27.95 10.83 -18.40
CA ASN A 504 26.70 10.08 -18.43
C ASN A 504 25.53 10.90 -17.85
N GLU A 505 24.65 11.40 -18.72
CA GLU A 505 23.50 12.23 -18.34
C GLU A 505 22.45 11.47 -17.50
N LYS A 506 22.42 10.13 -17.57
CA LYS A 506 21.43 9.30 -16.85
C LYS A 506 21.69 9.28 -15.34
N ILE A 507 22.94 9.44 -14.89
CA ILE A 507 23.31 9.42 -13.49
C ILE A 507 22.76 10.70 -12.81
N LYS A 508 21.95 10.54 -11.78
CA LYS A 508 21.47 11.69 -11.00
C LYS A 508 22.62 12.32 -10.21
N THR A 509 22.64 13.65 -10.16
CA THR A 509 23.69 14.41 -9.44
C THR A 509 23.10 15.33 -8.39
N GLY A 510 23.75 15.39 -7.23
CA GLY A 510 23.35 16.19 -6.07
C GLY A 510 24.43 17.19 -5.64
N TYR A 511 24.05 18.45 -5.47
CA TYR A 511 24.98 19.49 -4.98
C TYR A 511 24.94 19.59 -3.46
N ILE A 512 26.06 19.28 -2.81
CA ILE A 512 26.23 19.36 -1.37
C ILE A 512 26.60 20.81 -1.00
N THR A 513 25.83 21.42 -0.10
CA THR A 513 26.16 22.75 0.45
C THR A 513 25.64 22.91 1.88
N ALA A 514 26.46 23.53 2.71
CA ALA A 514 26.07 23.91 4.07
C ALA A 514 25.20 25.18 4.11
N MET A 515 25.33 26.06 3.12
CA MET A 515 24.64 27.36 3.09
C MET A 515 23.99 27.60 1.72
N LEU A 516 22.75 28.11 1.76
CA LEU A 516 22.02 28.50 0.55
C LEU A 516 22.49 29.92 0.13
N TYR A 517 23.41 29.98 -0.79
CA TYR A 517 23.90 31.24 -1.34
C TYR A 517 23.78 31.29 -2.87
N GLY A 518 23.24 32.36 -3.41
CA GLY A 518 23.08 32.58 -4.83
C GLY A 518 21.97 31.74 -5.46
N ASN A 519 21.99 31.58 -6.79
CA ASN A 519 20.94 30.90 -7.57
C ASN A 519 21.19 29.41 -7.70
N ILE A 520 21.20 28.67 -6.57
CA ILE A 520 21.49 27.24 -6.55
C ILE A 520 20.37 26.38 -7.15
N TYR A 521 19.12 26.89 -7.13
CA TYR A 521 17.96 26.18 -7.63
C TYR A 521 17.93 26.04 -9.17
N ASP A 522 18.62 26.94 -9.90
CA ASP A 522 18.65 26.95 -11.37
C ASP A 522 19.91 26.28 -11.97
N ARG A 523 20.75 25.62 -11.15
CA ARG A 523 21.96 24.94 -11.66
C ARG A 523 21.59 23.77 -12.58
N LYS A 524 22.12 23.80 -13.82
CA LYS A 524 21.77 22.85 -14.88
C LYS A 524 22.15 21.40 -14.58
N TYR A 525 23.33 21.19 -14.00
CA TYR A 525 23.89 19.86 -13.76
C TYR A 525 23.64 19.37 -12.34
N VAL A 526 22.46 19.67 -11.79
CA VAL A 526 22.07 19.31 -10.42
C VAL A 526 20.61 18.85 -10.44
N ASP A 527 20.37 17.59 -10.07
CA ASP A 527 19.02 17.04 -9.99
C ASP A 527 18.42 17.22 -8.58
N PHE A 528 19.25 17.24 -7.55
CA PHE A 528 18.81 17.47 -6.17
C PHE A 528 19.84 18.29 -5.36
N LEU A 529 19.37 18.88 -4.26
CA LEU A 529 20.20 19.64 -3.33
C LEU A 529 20.40 18.83 -2.06
N SER A 530 21.66 18.64 -1.64
CA SER A 530 22.02 17.99 -0.38
C SER A 530 22.44 19.07 0.63
N LEU A 531 21.53 19.35 1.59
CA LEU A 531 21.61 20.54 2.45
C LEU A 531 21.84 20.17 3.91
N LYS A 532 22.61 21.00 4.63
CA LYS A 532 22.71 20.85 6.08
C LYS A 532 21.39 21.20 6.75
N SER A 533 20.88 20.30 7.59
CA SER A 533 19.54 20.35 8.19
C SER A 533 19.19 21.68 8.87
N VAL A 534 20.16 22.31 9.54
CA VAL A 534 19.97 23.58 10.27
C VAL A 534 19.51 24.73 9.36
N PHE A 535 19.85 24.72 8.06
CA PHE A 535 19.51 25.76 7.09
C PHE A 535 18.27 25.46 6.25
N VAL A 536 17.64 24.30 6.46
CA VAL A 536 16.44 23.89 5.71
C VAL A 536 15.20 24.49 6.33
N THR A 537 14.45 25.22 5.50
CA THR A 537 13.15 25.82 5.83
C THR A 537 12.10 25.37 4.84
N GLU A 538 10.82 25.60 5.15
CA GLU A 538 9.70 25.31 4.23
C GLU A 538 9.88 26.02 2.88
N THR A 539 10.29 27.30 2.91
CA THR A 539 10.58 28.06 1.68
C THR A 539 11.72 27.44 0.87
N THR A 540 12.72 26.86 1.53
CA THR A 540 13.83 26.16 0.86
C THR A 540 13.32 24.97 0.07
N VAL A 541 12.48 24.13 0.70
CA VAL A 541 11.91 22.93 0.08
C VAL A 541 10.99 23.30 -1.07
N GLN A 542 10.07 24.27 -0.84
CA GLN A 542 9.16 24.74 -1.88
C GLN A 542 9.88 25.34 -3.09
N ASN A 543 10.94 26.13 -2.89
CA ASN A 543 11.73 26.69 -3.97
C ASN A 543 12.45 25.59 -4.79
N ALA A 544 13.04 24.60 -4.13
CA ALA A 544 13.67 23.47 -4.82
C ALA A 544 12.65 22.67 -5.64
N HIS A 545 11.52 22.30 -5.02
CA HIS A 545 10.45 21.56 -5.69
C HIS A 545 9.83 22.34 -6.85
N SER A 546 9.67 23.68 -6.75
CA SER A 546 9.18 24.51 -7.85
C SER A 546 10.08 24.48 -9.08
N LYS A 547 11.37 24.17 -8.91
CA LYS A 547 12.37 23.99 -9.95
C LYS A 547 12.61 22.53 -10.32
N GLY A 548 11.77 21.62 -9.82
CA GLY A 548 11.85 20.17 -10.08
C GLY A 548 13.03 19.48 -9.42
N LYS A 549 13.63 20.08 -8.38
CA LYS A 549 14.77 19.51 -7.64
C LYS A 549 14.32 18.89 -6.33
N GLU A 550 14.83 17.68 -6.03
CA GLU A 550 14.64 17.03 -4.72
C GLU A 550 15.55 17.69 -3.65
N VAL A 551 15.16 17.55 -2.37
CA VAL A 551 15.92 18.07 -1.23
C VAL A 551 16.34 16.92 -0.32
N TYR A 552 17.63 16.66 -0.23
CA TYR A 552 18.26 15.72 0.70
C TYR A 552 18.84 16.51 1.86
N VAL A 553 18.77 15.96 3.08
CA VAL A 553 19.18 16.71 4.29
C VAL A 553 20.13 15.88 5.14
N TRP A 554 21.28 16.46 5.53
CA TRP A 554 22.34 15.83 6.32
C TRP A 554 22.81 16.70 7.50
N THR A 555 23.43 16.14 8.56
CA THR A 555 23.21 14.81 9.07
C THR A 555 22.18 14.91 10.17
N VAL A 556 21.14 14.09 10.15
CA VAL A 556 19.99 14.23 11.05
C VAL A 556 19.89 13.02 11.96
N ASN A 557 20.29 13.19 13.24
CA ASN A 557 20.45 12.08 14.19
C ASN A 557 19.55 12.20 15.43
N SER A 558 18.78 13.27 15.59
CA SER A 558 17.87 13.44 16.73
C SER A 558 16.40 13.27 16.35
N GLU A 559 15.57 12.68 17.25
CA GLU A 559 14.13 12.51 17.02
C GLU A 559 13.44 13.84 16.65
N LEU A 560 13.78 14.93 17.35
CA LEU A 560 13.19 16.24 17.12
C LEU A 560 13.49 16.78 15.71
N GLU A 561 14.73 16.61 15.26
CA GLU A 561 15.14 17.10 13.95
C GLU A 561 14.62 16.21 12.82
N LEU A 562 14.56 14.91 13.03
CA LEU A 562 13.89 13.96 12.12
C LEU A 562 12.41 14.31 11.92
N GLU A 563 11.68 14.60 13.02
CA GLU A 563 10.28 15.06 12.93
C GLU A 563 10.18 16.42 12.20
N ARG A 564 11.12 17.35 12.45
CA ARG A 564 11.16 18.63 11.77
C ARG A 564 11.35 18.48 10.26
N MET A 565 12.33 17.68 9.82
CA MET A 565 12.59 17.44 8.40
C MET A 565 11.42 16.76 7.71
N LYS A 566 10.82 15.74 8.36
CA LYS A 566 9.59 15.10 7.90
C LYS A 566 8.45 16.09 7.68
N ASN A 567 8.25 17.03 8.61
CA ASN A 567 7.16 18.02 8.53
C ASN A 567 7.43 19.09 7.47
N LEU A 568 8.69 19.36 7.13
CA LEU A 568 9.08 20.26 6.04
C LEU A 568 8.93 19.63 4.65
N GLY A 569 8.66 18.32 4.57
CA GLY A 569 8.46 17.63 3.30
C GLY A 569 9.74 17.45 2.48
N VAL A 570 10.89 17.21 3.13
CA VAL A 570 12.13 16.86 2.42
C VAL A 570 12.03 15.49 1.78
N ASP A 571 12.77 15.24 0.69
CA ASP A 571 12.67 14.00 -0.08
C ASP A 571 13.53 12.87 0.50
N ASN A 572 14.70 13.22 1.10
CA ASN A 572 15.62 12.24 1.67
C ASN A 572 16.28 12.80 2.95
N ILE A 573 16.48 11.92 3.93
CA ILE A 573 17.18 12.23 5.19
C ILE A 573 18.42 11.34 5.30
N ILE A 574 19.58 11.96 5.36
CA ILE A 574 20.88 11.32 5.56
C ILE A 574 21.17 11.30 7.07
N THR A 575 21.35 10.11 7.63
CA THR A 575 21.47 9.86 9.07
C THR A 575 22.47 8.77 9.39
N ASP A 576 23.12 8.86 10.54
CA ASP A 576 24.04 7.82 11.05
C ASP A 576 23.25 6.62 11.63
N ASP A 577 21.96 6.84 12.02
CA ASP A 577 21.08 5.80 12.59
C ASP A 577 19.80 5.60 11.74
N PRO A 578 19.86 4.75 10.71
CA PRO A 578 18.71 4.45 9.86
C PRO A 578 17.51 3.87 10.63
N ILE A 579 17.74 3.10 11.69
CA ILE A 579 16.66 2.52 12.50
C ILE A 579 15.92 3.61 13.27
N LEU A 580 16.64 4.53 13.92
CA LEU A 580 16.03 5.67 14.62
C LEU A 580 15.22 6.52 13.64
N ALA A 581 15.83 6.87 12.50
CA ALA A 581 15.16 7.66 11.47
C ALA A 581 13.88 6.98 10.99
N ARG A 582 13.93 5.68 10.70
CA ARG A 582 12.78 4.88 10.27
C ARG A 582 11.68 4.85 11.33
N LYS A 583 12.05 4.68 12.59
CA LYS A 583 11.11 4.71 13.73
C LYS A 583 10.39 6.05 13.83
N VAL A 584 11.12 7.17 13.72
CA VAL A 584 10.55 8.53 13.85
C VAL A 584 9.71 8.89 12.64
N ILE A 585 10.21 8.63 11.43
CA ILE A 585 9.48 8.95 10.19
C ILE A 585 8.17 8.17 10.13
N ASN A 586 8.16 6.91 10.59
CA ASN A 586 6.98 6.07 10.61
C ASN A 586 6.10 6.28 11.84
N LYS A 587 6.57 7.02 12.86
CA LYS A 587 5.79 7.35 14.04
C LYS A 587 4.60 8.20 13.62
N THR A 588 3.42 7.61 13.62
CA THR A 588 2.17 8.35 13.46
C THR A 588 1.98 9.20 14.70
N LYS A 589 1.65 10.50 14.53
CA LYS A 589 1.18 11.30 15.68
C LYS A 589 0.02 10.54 16.33
N TYR A 590 0.00 10.51 17.65
CA TYR A 590 -0.93 9.77 18.53
C TYR A 590 -2.43 9.85 18.15
N ASN A 591 -2.81 10.80 17.26
CA ASN A 591 -4.19 11.03 16.82
C ASN A 591 -4.54 10.45 15.44
N GLU A 592 -3.63 9.79 14.73
CA GLU A 592 -3.90 9.37 13.36
C GLU A 592 -4.39 7.91 13.24
N GLY A 593 -4.15 7.04 14.23
CA GLY A 593 -4.65 5.67 14.27
C GLY A 593 -4.62 4.93 12.90
N TYR A 594 -5.47 3.92 12.75
CA TYR A 594 -5.63 3.17 11.50
C TYR A 594 -6.09 4.04 10.31
N PHE A 595 -6.91 5.05 10.57
CA PHE A 595 -7.34 5.99 9.52
C PHE A 595 -6.21 6.91 9.05
N GLY A 596 -5.26 7.26 9.92
CA GLY A 596 -4.04 7.96 9.51
C GLY A 596 -3.17 7.10 8.61
N LEU A 597 -3.04 5.81 8.91
CA LEU A 597 -2.35 4.85 8.06
C LEU A 597 -3.03 4.74 6.69
N LEU A 598 -4.35 4.56 6.65
CA LEU A 598 -5.12 4.52 5.40
C LEU A 598 -5.02 5.84 4.63
N ASN A 599 -5.06 7.00 5.31
CA ASN A 599 -4.83 8.28 4.66
C ASN A 599 -3.45 8.38 4.02
N ARG A 600 -2.39 7.88 4.67
CA ARG A 600 -1.04 7.83 4.06
C ARG A 600 -0.93 6.84 2.92
N ILE A 601 -1.68 5.73 3.00
CA ILE A 601 -1.79 4.76 1.90
C ILE A 601 -2.50 5.38 0.70
N PHE A 602 -3.53 6.16 0.93
CA PHE A 602 -4.45 6.63 -0.09
C PHE A 602 -4.50 8.16 -0.27
N ALA A 603 -3.69 8.94 0.49
CA ALA A 603 -3.59 10.37 0.26
C ALA A 603 -2.81 10.67 -1.02
N GLU A 604 -3.43 11.44 -1.90
CA GLU A 604 -2.73 12.13 -2.99
C GLU A 604 -1.86 13.24 -2.38
N GLU A 605 -0.59 13.31 -2.80
CA GLU A 605 0.19 14.54 -2.75
C GLU A 605 -0.34 15.51 -3.80
#